data_1c749f0b8627ed3a4a64a4287f3f0403
#
_entry.id   1c749f0b8627ed3a4a64a4287f3f0403
#
_cell.length_a   1.000
_cell.length_b   1.000
_cell.length_c   1.000
_cell.angle_alpha   90.00
_cell.angle_beta   90.00
_cell.angle_gamma   90.00
#
_symmetry.space_group_name_H-M   'P 1'
#
loop_
_entity.id
_entity.type
_entity.pdbx_description
1 polymer ?
#
loop_
_entity_poly.entity_id
_entity_poly.type
_entity_poly.pdbx_seq_one_letter_code
_entity_poly.pdbx_strand_id
1 'polypeptide(L)'
;MKFEVTPAFEGDWRRLSATERALFRAVVRDVFHPACERRRVDPATPWPRGLRIRSVEGAPGIWEMTWSFAGPDGRATFEWVEIDGEPAVRWRRIGGHAIFGNP
;
A
#
# COMPACT_ATOMS: atom_id res chain seq x y z
N MET A 1 -13.02 4.27 -3.50
CA MET A 1 -11.87 4.82 -2.74
C MET A 1 -10.91 5.47 -3.71
N LYS A 2 -10.47 6.67 -3.42
CA LYS A 2 -9.48 7.38 -4.24
C LYS A 2 -8.08 7.04 -3.77
N PHE A 3 -7.14 7.06 -4.73
CA PHE A 3 -5.72 6.79 -4.47
C PHE A 3 -4.88 7.92 -5.05
N GLU A 4 -3.80 8.27 -4.35
CA GLU A 4 -2.78 9.17 -4.89
C GLU A 4 -1.40 8.66 -4.51
N VAL A 5 -0.37 9.22 -5.10
CA VAL A 5 1.01 8.80 -4.87
C VAL A 5 1.90 10.01 -4.55
N THR A 6 2.97 9.76 -3.79
CA THR A 6 3.99 10.77 -3.53
C THR A 6 5.02 10.80 -4.67
N PRO A 7 5.80 11.88 -4.81
CA PRO A 7 6.93 11.88 -5.75
C PRO A 7 7.95 10.77 -5.48
N ALA A 8 8.17 10.42 -4.21
CA ALA A 8 9.06 9.32 -3.84
C ALA A 8 8.53 7.97 -4.36
N PHE A 9 7.22 7.75 -4.26
CA PHE A 9 6.59 6.55 -4.81
C PHE A 9 6.78 6.49 -6.34
N GLU A 10 6.57 7.61 -7.02
CA GLU A 10 6.77 7.65 -8.48
C GLU A 10 8.20 7.29 -8.88
N GLY A 11 9.19 7.78 -8.13
CA GLY A 11 10.58 7.41 -8.33
C GLY A 11 10.85 5.93 -8.13
N ASP A 12 10.28 5.35 -7.06
CA ASP A 12 10.36 3.92 -6.79
C ASP A 12 9.71 3.10 -7.90
N TRP A 13 8.54 3.56 -8.37
CA TRP A 13 7.76 2.88 -9.41
C TRP A 13 8.55 2.71 -10.70
N ARG A 14 9.33 3.72 -11.07
CA ARG A 14 10.17 3.67 -12.27
C ARG A 14 11.23 2.57 -12.18
N ARG A 15 11.66 2.18 -10.97
CA ARG A 15 12.66 1.14 -10.77
C ARG A 15 12.08 -0.27 -10.80
N LEU A 16 10.75 -0.40 -10.71
CA LEU A 16 10.11 -1.71 -10.78
C LEU A 16 10.09 -2.24 -12.21
N SER A 17 10.17 -3.56 -12.35
CA SER A 17 9.97 -4.22 -13.65
C SER A 17 8.49 -4.14 -14.05
N ALA A 18 8.21 -4.40 -15.32
CA ALA A 18 6.83 -4.47 -15.82
C ALA A 18 6.03 -5.54 -15.09
N THR A 19 6.65 -6.68 -14.79
CA THR A 19 6.02 -7.78 -14.04
C THR A 19 5.66 -7.35 -12.62
N GLU A 20 6.59 -6.68 -11.94
CA GLU A 20 6.34 -6.16 -10.58
C GLU A 20 5.21 -5.13 -10.55
N ARG A 21 5.20 -4.21 -11.51
CA ARG A 21 4.12 -3.21 -11.61
C ARG A 21 2.76 -3.87 -11.85
N ALA A 22 2.70 -4.86 -12.72
CA ALA A 22 1.47 -5.59 -13.00
C ALA A 22 0.98 -6.34 -11.76
N LEU A 23 1.89 -6.96 -11.01
CA LEU A 23 1.56 -7.66 -9.77
C LEU A 23 0.99 -6.70 -8.73
N PHE A 24 1.63 -5.55 -8.50
CA PHE A 24 1.13 -4.56 -7.56
C PHE A 24 -0.27 -4.07 -7.95
N ARG A 25 -0.49 -3.74 -9.22
CA ARG A 25 -1.81 -3.31 -9.70
C ARG A 25 -2.87 -4.37 -9.46
N ALA A 26 -2.55 -5.64 -9.70
CA ALA A 26 -3.48 -6.75 -9.48
C ALA A 26 -3.81 -6.91 -7.99
N VAL A 27 -2.82 -6.82 -7.11
CA VAL A 27 -3.04 -6.92 -5.66
C VAL A 27 -3.92 -5.77 -5.17
N VAL A 28 -3.68 -4.56 -5.63
CA VAL A 28 -4.51 -3.40 -5.25
C VAL A 28 -5.94 -3.58 -5.76
N ARG A 29 -6.10 -3.90 -7.04
CA ARG A 29 -7.42 -4.05 -7.66
C ARG A 29 -8.24 -5.16 -7.04
N ASP A 30 -7.61 -6.34 -6.85
CA ASP A 30 -8.34 -7.56 -6.52
C ASP A 30 -8.43 -7.85 -5.03
N VAL A 31 -7.54 -7.28 -4.22
CA VAL A 31 -7.45 -7.61 -2.78
C VAL A 31 -7.53 -6.37 -1.90
N PHE A 32 -6.64 -5.39 -2.11
CA PHE A 32 -6.54 -4.22 -1.22
C PHE A 32 -7.76 -3.30 -1.34
N HIS A 33 -8.10 -2.88 -2.55
CA HIS A 33 -9.23 -1.97 -2.77
C HIS A 33 -10.55 -2.57 -2.27
N PRO A 34 -10.88 -3.84 -2.59
CA PRO A 34 -12.07 -4.47 -2.02
C PRO A 34 -12.06 -4.51 -0.49
N ALA A 35 -10.91 -4.75 0.12
CA ALA A 35 -10.79 -4.73 1.59
C ALA A 35 -11.04 -3.33 2.16
N CYS A 36 -10.52 -2.28 1.52
CA CYS A 36 -10.80 -0.89 1.91
C CYS A 36 -12.30 -0.59 1.86
N GLU A 37 -12.99 -1.02 0.83
CA GLU A 37 -14.43 -0.79 0.69
C GLU A 37 -15.22 -1.52 1.77
N ARG A 38 -14.86 -2.76 2.11
CA ARG A 38 -15.48 -3.49 3.21
C ARG A 38 -15.27 -2.78 4.54
N ARG A 39 -14.08 -2.24 4.78
CA ARG A 39 -13.75 -1.52 6.01
C ARG A 39 -14.41 -0.15 6.09
N ARG A 40 -14.79 0.46 4.98
CA ARG A 40 -15.62 1.68 4.99
C ARG A 40 -16.98 1.42 5.59
N VAL A 41 -17.55 0.25 5.30
CA VAL A 41 -18.86 -0.16 5.83
C VAL A 41 -18.72 -0.61 7.28
N ASP A 42 -17.71 -1.42 7.58
CA ASP A 42 -17.44 -1.93 8.93
C ASP A 42 -15.94 -1.84 9.23
N PRO A 43 -15.50 -0.81 9.97
CA PRO A 43 -14.07 -0.64 10.31
C PRO A 43 -13.46 -1.79 11.12
N ALA A 44 -14.28 -2.63 11.73
CA ALA A 44 -13.80 -3.80 12.47
C ALA A 44 -13.45 -4.99 11.55
N THR A 45 -13.79 -4.91 10.26
CA THR A 45 -13.43 -5.96 9.30
C THR A 45 -11.92 -6.15 9.27
N PRO A 46 -11.40 -7.38 9.50
CA PRO A 46 -9.96 -7.61 9.46
C PRO A 46 -9.41 -7.48 8.04
N TRP A 47 -8.16 -7.05 7.95
CA TRP A 47 -7.45 -7.05 6.67
C TRP A 47 -7.18 -8.48 6.20
N PRO A 48 -7.18 -8.75 4.88
CA PRO A 48 -6.73 -10.04 4.36
C PRO A 48 -5.32 -10.37 4.86
N ARG A 49 -5.15 -11.57 5.42
CA ARG A 49 -3.88 -11.97 6.07
C ARG A 49 -2.68 -11.90 5.13
N GLY A 50 -2.86 -12.24 3.87
CA GLY A 50 -1.78 -12.26 2.89
C GLY A 50 -1.17 -10.88 2.64
N LEU A 51 -1.90 -9.80 2.87
CA LEU A 51 -1.39 -8.44 2.69
C LEU A 51 -0.48 -8.00 3.84
N ARG A 52 -0.54 -8.65 4.99
CA ARG A 52 0.28 -8.32 6.17
C ARG A 52 0.27 -6.84 6.49
N ILE A 53 -0.92 -6.21 6.45
CA ILE A 53 -1.05 -4.79 6.72
C ILE A 53 -0.86 -4.52 8.20
N ARG A 54 0.04 -3.59 8.52
CA ARG A 54 0.35 -3.15 9.88
C ARG A 54 0.94 -1.76 9.86
N SER A 55 0.95 -1.08 11.01
CA SER A 55 1.63 0.21 11.12
C SER A 55 3.15 0.01 11.05
N VAL A 56 3.84 0.98 10.43
CA VAL A 56 5.30 0.99 10.37
C VAL A 56 5.84 1.43 11.72
N GLU A 57 6.73 0.63 12.32
CA GLU A 57 7.35 0.95 13.59
C GLU A 57 8.18 2.23 13.47
N GLY A 58 7.98 3.17 14.39
CA GLY A 58 8.70 4.44 14.41
C GLY A 58 8.18 5.48 13.43
N ALA A 59 7.10 5.21 12.70
CA ALA A 59 6.51 6.14 11.73
C ALA A 59 4.99 6.24 11.95
N PRO A 60 4.54 7.01 12.96
CA PRO A 60 3.12 7.13 13.26
C PRO A 60 2.29 7.57 12.04
N GLY A 61 1.16 6.92 11.83
CA GLY A 61 0.28 7.22 10.71
C GLY A 61 0.66 6.58 9.39
N ILE A 62 1.80 5.90 9.33
CA ILE A 62 2.26 5.20 8.12
C ILE A 62 2.01 3.71 8.29
N TRP A 63 1.47 3.09 7.24
CA TRP A 63 1.13 1.68 7.20
C TRP A 63 1.94 0.97 6.13
N GLU A 64 2.16 -0.33 6.29
CA GLU A 64 2.82 -1.14 5.29
C GLU A 64 1.92 -2.24 4.76
N MET A 65 2.16 -2.64 3.51
CA MET A 65 1.48 -3.74 2.85
C MET A 65 2.52 -4.59 2.11
N THR A 66 2.37 -5.92 2.20
CA THR A 66 3.12 -6.84 1.35
C THR A 66 2.32 -7.09 0.08
N TRP A 67 2.95 -6.91 -1.09
CA TRP A 67 2.27 -7.09 -2.38
C TRP A 67 2.91 -8.16 -3.27
N SER A 68 4.07 -8.68 -2.88
CA SER A 68 4.73 -9.78 -3.58
C SER A 68 5.01 -10.90 -2.60
N PHE A 69 4.66 -12.13 -2.98
CA PHE A 69 4.81 -13.32 -2.14
C PHE A 69 5.91 -14.25 -2.65
N ALA A 70 6.55 -13.91 -3.78
CA ALA A 70 7.79 -14.52 -4.22
C ALA A 70 8.94 -13.70 -3.64
N GLY A 71 9.93 -14.35 -3.03
CA GLY A 71 11.02 -13.63 -2.38
C GLY A 71 11.98 -12.94 -3.36
N PRO A 72 12.59 -11.79 -2.95
CA PRO A 72 12.30 -11.08 -1.71
C PRO A 72 10.93 -10.41 -1.74
N ASP A 73 10.28 -10.32 -0.59
CA ASP A 73 8.94 -9.74 -0.51
C ASP A 73 8.93 -8.28 -0.94
N GLY A 74 7.96 -7.92 -1.80
CA GLY A 74 7.67 -6.53 -2.12
C GLY A 74 6.88 -5.88 -1.00
N ARG A 75 7.19 -4.61 -0.73
CA ARG A 75 6.53 -3.80 0.30
C ARG A 75 6.05 -2.50 -0.32
N ALA A 76 4.98 -1.97 0.23
CA ALA A 76 4.53 -0.62 -0.06
C ALA A 76 4.10 0.03 1.24
N THR A 77 4.32 1.34 1.35
CA THR A 77 3.86 2.12 2.50
C THR A 77 2.78 3.09 2.04
N PHE A 78 1.83 3.34 2.93
CA PHE A 78 0.74 4.25 2.64
C PHE A 78 0.28 4.96 3.90
N GLU A 79 -0.49 6.02 3.70
CA GLU A 79 -1.17 6.73 4.77
C GLU A 79 -2.61 7.02 4.36
N TRP A 80 -3.47 7.16 5.34
CA TRP A 80 -4.83 7.61 5.12
C TRP A 80 -4.84 9.12 4.98
N VAL A 81 -5.52 9.60 3.95
CA VAL A 81 -5.70 11.03 3.71
C VAL A 81 -7.17 11.30 3.41
N GLU A 82 -7.51 12.57 3.25
CA GLU A 82 -8.85 12.98 2.83
C GLU A 82 -8.72 13.69 1.49
N ILE A 83 -9.53 13.28 0.52
CA ILE A 83 -9.62 13.90 -0.79
C ILE A 83 -11.08 14.20 -1.07
N ASP A 84 -11.39 15.45 -1.32
CA ASP A 84 -12.77 15.90 -1.56
C ASP A 84 -13.73 15.50 -0.45
N GLY A 85 -13.27 15.53 0.81
CA GLY A 85 -14.08 15.19 1.97
C GLY A 85 -14.24 13.70 2.22
N GLU A 86 -13.57 12.83 1.46
CA GLU A 86 -13.68 11.37 1.59
C GLU A 86 -12.35 10.72 1.95
N PRO A 87 -12.39 9.60 2.70
CA PRO A 87 -11.16 8.84 2.97
C PRO A 87 -10.51 8.36 1.67
N ALA A 88 -9.19 8.47 1.63
CA ALA A 88 -8.38 8.08 0.48
C ALA A 88 -7.05 7.51 0.96
N VAL A 89 -6.35 6.85 0.07
CA VAL A 89 -5.03 6.26 0.33
C VAL A 89 -3.98 7.03 -0.46
N ARG A 90 -2.93 7.46 0.23
CA ARG A 90 -1.73 8.01 -0.40
C ARG A 90 -0.61 6.99 -0.28
N TRP A 91 -0.20 6.42 -1.42
CA TRP A 91 0.97 5.54 -1.48
C TRP A 91 2.24 6.38 -1.35
N ARG A 92 3.10 6.01 -0.39
CA ARG A 92 4.29 6.80 -0.06
C ARG A 92 5.55 6.24 -0.68
N ARG A 93 5.76 4.93 -0.56
CA ARG A 93 6.93 4.23 -1.09
C ARG A 93 6.52 2.86 -1.61
N ILE A 94 7.29 2.32 -2.55
CA ILE A 94 7.13 0.95 -3.03
C ILE A 94 8.51 0.38 -3.39
N GLY A 95 8.73 -0.88 -3.03
CA GLY A 95 10.01 -1.54 -3.29
C GLY A 95 10.18 -2.75 -2.40
N GLY A 96 11.43 -3.03 -2.06
CA GLY A 96 11.78 -4.06 -1.09
C GLY A 96 11.90 -3.50 0.33
N HIS A 97 12.54 -4.25 1.20
CA HIS A 97 12.68 -3.89 2.61
C HIS A 97 13.40 -2.55 2.84
N ALA A 98 14.25 -2.14 1.89
CA ALA A 98 15.03 -0.90 2.01
C ALA A 98 14.19 0.37 2.14
N ILE A 99 12.91 0.36 1.69
CA ILE A 99 12.04 1.53 1.81
C ILE A 99 11.78 1.93 3.26
N PHE A 100 11.93 1.01 4.22
CA PHE A 100 11.68 1.30 5.63
C PHE A 100 12.71 2.24 6.27
N GLY A 101 13.81 2.52 5.61
CA GLY A 101 14.74 3.56 6.02
C GLY A 101 14.13 4.96 5.91
N ASN A 102 13.16 5.15 5.03
CA ASN A 102 12.39 6.39 4.85
C ASN A 102 11.01 6.05 4.28
N PRO A 103 10.13 5.51 5.11
CA PRO A 103 8.83 5.02 4.64
C PRO A 103 7.86 6.14 4.17
#